data_3b9ff4812d1b202b3e22b8afe54b4acd
#
_entry.id   3b9ff4812d1b202b3e22b8afe54b4acd
#
_cell.length_a   1.000
_cell.length_b   1.000
_cell.length_c   1.000
_cell.angle_alpha   90.00
_cell.angle_beta   90.00
_cell.angle_gamma   90.00
#
_symmetry.space_group_name_H-M   'P 1'
#
loop_
_entity.id
_entity.type
_entity.pdbx_description
1 polymer ?
#
loop_
_entity_poly.entity_id
_entity_poly.type
_entity_poly.pdbx_seq_one_letter_code
_entity_poly.pdbx_strand_id
1 'polypeptide(L)'
;MMFFMSCIGRRLSEIKVFRVRSQWRCISNRREKLISYHHEPGETPLSPLTLGEVVDIAADNCGDDIGFVVPYQNIRKTFYQFKTDVDEVACGLLGLGLQKNDRLAIWSQNCYEWMVTQYAALKAGLLVVCVNPAYRAAELEYTLQKMQCKVLVAGESFKKQSYYDILCELIPEIPNCKSGNIQSQKLKNLKHIIKISDKLFS
;
A
#
# COMPACT_ATOMS: atom_id res chain seq x y z
N MET A 1 9.98 10.61 6.11
CA MET A 1 10.39 10.85 4.72
C MET A 1 11.11 9.60 4.28
N MET A 2 10.47 8.79 3.48
CA MET A 2 10.99 7.51 3.00
C MET A 2 11.81 7.78 1.73
N PHE A 3 13.10 7.47 1.76
CA PHE A 3 13.93 7.55 0.55
C PHE A 3 13.93 6.20 -0.14
N PHE A 4 13.39 6.16 -1.36
CA PHE A 4 13.65 5.11 -2.31
C PHE A 4 15.05 5.36 -2.89
N MET A 5 16.05 4.60 -2.49
CA MET A 5 17.34 4.61 -3.19
C MET A 5 17.24 3.69 -4.40
N SER A 6 17.32 4.30 -5.56
CA SER A 6 17.23 3.68 -6.87
C SER A 6 18.47 2.85 -7.17
N CYS A 7 18.34 1.54 -7.27
CA CYS A 7 19.28 0.65 -7.95
C CYS A 7 18.78 0.33 -9.35
N ILE A 8 18.69 1.33 -10.21
CA ILE A 8 18.52 1.12 -11.65
C ILE A 8 19.76 1.69 -12.37
N GLY A 9 20.66 0.77 -12.75
CA GLY A 9 21.67 0.98 -13.76
C GLY A 9 22.80 1.95 -13.41
N ARG A 10 24.04 1.43 -13.34
CA ARG A 10 25.28 2.21 -13.43
C ARG A 10 25.31 3.06 -14.71
N ARG A 11 24.71 4.23 -14.67
CA ARG A 11 24.96 5.43 -15.46
C ARG A 11 24.08 6.58 -14.96
N LEU A 12 24.41 7.13 -13.79
CA LEU A 12 23.85 8.39 -13.32
C LEU A 12 24.84 9.51 -13.58
N SER A 13 25.11 9.83 -14.83
CA SER A 13 25.82 11.06 -15.18
C SER A 13 24.91 12.20 -15.65
N GLU A 14 23.60 11.99 -15.70
CA GLU A 14 22.67 13.09 -16.03
C GLU A 14 21.32 12.93 -15.34
N ILE A 15 21.24 13.30 -14.07
CA ILE A 15 19.94 13.67 -13.50
C ILE A 15 19.62 15.07 -14.04
N LYS A 16 18.95 15.15 -15.19
CA LYS A 16 18.29 16.38 -15.62
C LYS A 16 17.15 16.65 -14.66
N VAL A 17 17.37 17.59 -13.73
CA VAL A 17 16.28 18.18 -12.95
C VAL A 17 15.33 18.82 -13.97
N PHE A 18 14.19 18.17 -14.19
CA PHE A 18 13.12 18.75 -15.00
C PHE A 18 12.62 20.01 -14.28
N ARG A 19 13.14 21.15 -14.70
CA ARG A 19 12.56 22.45 -14.34
C ARG A 19 11.25 22.55 -15.11
N VAL A 20 10.14 22.19 -14.47
CA VAL A 20 8.81 22.46 -15.00
C VAL A 20 8.69 23.98 -15.13
N ARG A 21 8.97 24.51 -16.32
CA ARG A 21 8.58 25.86 -16.68
C ARG A 21 7.06 25.83 -16.83
N SER A 22 6.37 26.25 -15.80
CA SER A 22 4.94 26.60 -15.93
C SER A 22 4.82 27.80 -16.89
N GLN A 23 4.74 27.50 -18.17
CA GLN A 23 4.26 28.49 -19.13
C GLN A 23 2.76 28.57 -18.97
N TRP A 24 2.30 29.48 -18.13
CA TRP A 24 0.92 29.96 -18.15
C TRP A 24 0.75 30.68 -19.48
N ARG A 25 0.34 29.95 -20.55
CA ARG A 25 -0.16 30.60 -21.75
C ARG A 25 -1.49 31.22 -21.41
N CYS A 26 -1.56 32.55 -21.39
CA CYS A 26 -2.83 33.27 -21.50
C CYS A 26 -3.63 32.66 -22.64
N ILE A 27 -4.79 32.13 -22.32
CA ILE A 27 -5.75 31.63 -23.31
C ILE A 27 -6.30 32.85 -24.04
N SER A 28 -5.66 33.21 -25.15
CA SER A 28 -6.22 34.19 -26.07
C SER A 28 -7.43 33.59 -26.79
N ASN A 29 -8.50 34.24 -26.66
CA ASN A 29 -9.84 34.21 -27.21
C ASN A 29 -10.02 33.54 -28.61
N ARG A 30 -9.73 32.25 -28.74
CA ARG A 30 -10.22 31.39 -29.81
C ARG A 30 -11.19 30.40 -29.23
N ARG A 31 -12.45 30.43 -29.70
CA ARG A 31 -13.45 29.38 -29.45
C ARG A 31 -13.05 28.07 -30.18
N GLU A 32 -11.89 27.55 -29.85
CA GLU A 32 -11.57 26.16 -30.18
C GLU A 32 -12.31 25.31 -29.15
N LYS A 33 -13.07 24.30 -29.61
CA LYS A 33 -13.67 23.30 -28.74
C LYS A 33 -12.57 22.72 -27.88
N LEU A 34 -12.59 23.04 -26.60
CA LEU A 34 -11.68 22.45 -25.60
C LEU A 34 -12.01 20.95 -25.55
N ILE A 35 -11.18 20.13 -26.17
CA ILE A 35 -11.25 18.68 -26.07
C ILE A 35 -10.63 18.32 -24.73
N SER A 36 -11.39 17.65 -23.86
CA SER A 36 -10.89 17.13 -22.58
C SER A 36 -9.98 15.90 -22.78
N TYR A 37 -9.14 15.96 -23.79
CA TYR A 37 -8.20 14.91 -24.13
C TYR A 37 -6.82 15.53 -24.38
N HIS A 38 -5.84 15.04 -23.66
CA HIS A 38 -4.43 15.36 -23.87
C HIS A 38 -3.66 14.05 -23.95
N HIS A 39 -2.86 13.89 -24.99
CA HIS A 39 -1.98 12.74 -25.15
C HIS A 39 -0.61 13.24 -25.57
N GLU A 40 0.36 13.00 -24.73
CA GLU A 40 1.77 13.32 -24.95
C GLU A 40 2.58 12.04 -24.69
N PRO A 41 2.80 11.24 -25.74
CA PRO A 41 3.55 10.00 -25.61
C PRO A 41 5.00 10.32 -25.21
N GLY A 42 5.51 9.67 -24.17
CA GLY A 42 6.93 9.75 -23.80
C GLY A 42 7.79 8.97 -24.82
N GLU A 43 9.08 9.25 -24.82
CA GLU A 43 10.07 8.53 -25.64
C GLU A 43 10.33 7.11 -25.12
N THR A 44 10.10 6.88 -23.82
CA THR A 44 10.30 5.57 -23.17
C THR A 44 9.00 4.76 -23.23
N PRO A 45 9.01 3.52 -23.73
CA PRO A 45 7.84 2.67 -23.76
C PRO A 45 7.35 2.34 -22.34
N LEU A 46 6.04 2.14 -22.21
CA LEU A 46 5.46 1.69 -20.93
C LEU A 46 5.95 0.29 -20.60
N SER A 47 6.27 0.07 -19.32
CA SER A 47 6.64 -1.25 -18.83
C SER A 47 5.39 -2.11 -18.63
N PRO A 48 5.36 -3.37 -19.11
CA PRO A 48 4.25 -4.29 -18.89
C PRO A 48 4.33 -5.00 -17.52
N LEU A 49 5.37 -4.73 -16.73
CA LEU A 49 5.63 -5.42 -15.47
C LEU A 49 4.59 -5.06 -14.41
N THR A 50 4.20 -6.05 -13.63
CA THR A 50 3.44 -5.84 -12.39
C THR A 50 4.35 -5.32 -11.28
N LEU A 51 3.76 -4.68 -10.26
CA LEU A 51 4.53 -4.21 -9.10
C LEU A 51 5.17 -5.37 -8.31
N GLY A 52 4.56 -6.55 -8.32
CA GLY A 52 5.16 -7.77 -7.74
C GLY A 52 6.44 -8.19 -8.47
N GLU A 53 6.40 -8.23 -9.81
CA GLU A 53 7.58 -8.56 -10.63
C GLU A 53 8.71 -7.54 -10.47
N VAL A 54 8.39 -6.26 -10.26
CA VAL A 54 9.41 -5.23 -10.00
C VAL A 54 10.20 -5.53 -8.73
N VAL A 55 9.56 -6.08 -7.69
CA VAL A 55 10.25 -6.49 -6.45
C VAL A 55 11.21 -7.65 -6.73
N ASP A 56 10.79 -8.65 -7.51
CA ASP A 56 11.63 -9.78 -7.87
C ASP A 56 12.85 -9.33 -8.67
N ILE A 57 12.65 -8.53 -9.70
CA ILE A 57 13.72 -7.98 -10.53
C ILE A 57 14.70 -7.12 -9.71
N ALA A 58 14.19 -6.32 -8.76
CA ALA A 58 15.05 -5.52 -7.89
C ALA A 58 15.91 -6.41 -6.98
N ALA A 59 15.36 -7.50 -6.45
CA ALA A 59 16.10 -8.45 -5.64
C ALA A 59 17.15 -9.22 -6.47
N ASP A 60 16.83 -9.57 -7.71
CA ASP A 60 17.76 -10.28 -8.60
C ASP A 60 18.93 -9.38 -9.04
N ASN A 61 18.69 -8.09 -9.29
CA ASN A 61 19.70 -7.17 -9.79
C ASN A 61 20.54 -6.49 -8.69
N CYS A 62 19.95 -6.26 -7.52
CA CYS A 62 20.52 -5.44 -6.44
C CYS A 62 20.25 -6.07 -5.07
N GLY A 63 20.18 -7.40 -4.98
CA GLY A 63 19.71 -8.13 -3.78
C GLY A 63 20.44 -7.74 -2.50
N ASP A 64 21.73 -7.54 -2.56
CA ASP A 64 22.57 -7.21 -1.39
C ASP A 64 22.58 -5.71 -1.05
N ASP A 65 22.08 -4.85 -1.94
CA ASP A 65 22.01 -3.42 -1.69
C ASP A 65 20.90 -3.10 -0.70
N ILE A 66 21.13 -2.07 0.13
CA ILE A 66 20.13 -1.58 1.07
C ILE A 66 18.98 -0.92 0.31
N GLY A 67 17.81 -1.56 0.33
CA GLY A 67 16.59 -1.06 -0.31
C GLY A 67 15.73 -0.20 0.62
N PHE A 68 15.71 -0.51 1.92
CA PHE A 68 14.82 0.14 2.89
C PHE A 68 15.55 0.52 4.16
N VAL A 69 15.32 1.76 4.59
CA VAL A 69 15.79 2.27 5.89
C VAL A 69 14.61 2.99 6.56
N VAL A 70 14.20 2.48 7.73
CA VAL A 70 13.14 3.06 8.55
C VAL A 70 13.72 3.37 9.93
N PRO A 71 14.29 4.57 10.11
CA PRO A 71 15.10 4.89 11.30
C PRO A 71 14.33 4.75 12.62
N TYR A 72 13.06 5.16 12.66
CA TYR A 72 12.27 5.13 13.89
C TYR A 72 11.87 3.70 14.33
N GLN A 73 11.90 2.72 13.41
CA GLN A 73 11.72 1.30 13.70
C GLN A 73 13.06 0.57 13.85
N ASN A 74 14.19 1.27 13.68
CA ASN A 74 15.52 0.67 13.61
C ASN A 74 15.63 -0.47 12.59
N ILE A 75 14.89 -0.35 11.48
CA ILE A 75 14.87 -1.33 10.40
C ILE A 75 15.80 -0.89 9.27
N ARG A 76 16.61 -1.84 8.81
CA ARG A 76 17.48 -1.71 7.65
C ARG A 76 17.45 -3.03 6.89
N LYS A 77 16.89 -3.04 5.67
CA LYS A 77 16.68 -4.24 4.87
C LYS A 77 17.29 -4.09 3.48
N THR A 78 17.88 -5.17 2.98
CA THR A 78 18.30 -5.27 1.57
C THR A 78 17.08 -5.54 0.68
N PHE A 79 17.25 -5.43 -0.65
CA PHE A 79 16.19 -5.79 -1.59
C PHE A 79 15.82 -7.27 -1.49
N TYR A 80 16.81 -8.14 -1.29
CA TYR A 80 16.56 -9.57 -1.10
C TYR A 80 15.75 -9.87 0.17
N GLN A 81 16.12 -9.23 1.29
CA GLN A 81 15.37 -9.38 2.53
C GLN A 81 13.94 -8.85 2.40
N PHE A 82 13.76 -7.71 1.74
CA PHE A 82 12.43 -7.15 1.49
C PHE A 82 11.57 -8.10 0.63
N LYS A 83 12.16 -8.67 -0.45
CA LYS A 83 11.48 -9.66 -1.28
C LYS A 83 11.04 -10.87 -0.45
N THR A 84 11.91 -11.37 0.41
CA THR A 84 11.60 -12.52 1.29
C THR A 84 10.41 -12.20 2.20
N ASP A 85 10.46 -11.05 2.90
CA ASP A 85 9.36 -10.59 3.77
C ASP A 85 8.04 -10.43 2.97
N VAL A 86 8.10 -9.90 1.75
CA VAL A 86 6.95 -9.77 0.83
C VAL A 86 6.39 -11.13 0.44
N ASP A 87 7.24 -12.10 0.11
CA ASP A 87 6.83 -13.44 -0.30
C ASP A 87 6.14 -14.18 0.86
N GLU A 88 6.68 -14.09 2.07
CA GLU A 88 6.09 -14.69 3.27
C GLU A 88 4.70 -14.14 3.55
N VAL A 89 4.54 -12.81 3.52
CA VAL A 89 3.25 -12.17 3.75
C VAL A 89 2.27 -12.47 2.62
N ALA A 90 2.72 -12.54 1.36
CA ALA A 90 1.88 -12.90 0.23
C ALA A 90 1.34 -14.34 0.36
N CYS A 91 2.19 -15.29 0.75
CA CYS A 91 1.78 -16.67 1.06
C CYS A 91 0.76 -16.71 2.20
N GLY A 92 0.99 -15.92 3.28
CA GLY A 92 0.06 -15.79 4.40
C GLY A 92 -1.32 -15.28 3.96
N LEU A 93 -1.35 -14.24 3.12
CA LEU A 93 -2.59 -13.67 2.58
C LEU A 93 -3.36 -14.69 1.72
N LEU A 94 -2.67 -15.44 0.88
CA LEU A 94 -3.29 -16.52 0.09
C LEU A 94 -3.79 -17.66 1.00
N GLY A 95 -3.07 -17.97 2.07
CA GLY A 95 -3.46 -18.95 3.08
C GLY A 95 -4.76 -18.59 3.82
N LEU A 96 -5.14 -17.30 3.87
CA LEU A 96 -6.44 -16.84 4.37
C LEU A 96 -7.60 -17.10 3.39
N GLY A 97 -7.33 -17.71 2.23
CA GLY A 97 -8.34 -18.01 1.21
C GLY A 97 -8.72 -16.83 0.32
N LEU A 98 -7.89 -15.79 0.29
CA LEU A 98 -8.11 -14.64 -0.59
C LEU A 98 -7.88 -15.02 -2.05
N GLN A 99 -8.68 -14.43 -2.93
CA GLN A 99 -8.65 -14.68 -4.37
C GLN A 99 -8.20 -13.44 -5.12
N LYS A 100 -7.69 -13.62 -6.33
CA LYS A 100 -7.35 -12.51 -7.23
C LYS A 100 -8.50 -11.49 -7.32
N ASN A 101 -8.16 -10.21 -7.27
CA ASN A 101 -9.07 -9.05 -7.23
C ASN A 101 -9.84 -8.88 -5.91
N ASP A 102 -9.61 -9.68 -4.89
CA ASP A 102 -10.09 -9.36 -3.55
C ASP A 102 -9.43 -8.09 -3.04
N ARG A 103 -10.14 -7.33 -2.22
CA ARG A 103 -9.67 -6.02 -1.76
C ARG A 103 -9.15 -6.12 -0.33
N LEU A 104 -7.91 -5.67 -0.16
CA LEU A 104 -7.23 -5.55 1.11
C LEU A 104 -7.04 -4.07 1.42
N ALA A 105 -7.59 -3.62 2.55
CA ALA A 105 -7.38 -2.27 3.06
C ALA A 105 -6.17 -2.22 3.99
N ILE A 106 -5.34 -1.18 3.87
CA ILE A 106 -4.24 -0.89 4.80
C ILE A 106 -4.56 0.43 5.50
N TRP A 107 -4.75 0.37 6.81
CA TRP A 107 -5.07 1.51 7.66
C TRP A 107 -4.00 1.69 8.74
N SER A 108 -2.93 2.35 8.37
CA SER A 108 -1.77 2.59 9.21
C SER A 108 -1.02 3.83 8.74
N GLN A 109 -0.23 4.41 9.62
CA GLN A 109 0.82 5.34 9.19
C GLN A 109 1.93 4.57 8.45
N ASN A 110 2.78 5.31 7.74
CA ASN A 110 3.88 4.71 7.00
C ASN A 110 4.84 4.01 7.95
N CYS A 111 5.02 2.71 7.77
CA CYS A 111 5.95 1.84 8.48
C CYS A 111 6.48 0.78 7.52
N TYR A 112 7.44 -0.03 7.94
CA TYR A 112 8.00 -1.09 7.11
C TYR A 112 6.93 -2.11 6.72
N GLU A 113 6.13 -2.54 7.67
CA GLU A 113 5.06 -3.53 7.50
C GLU A 113 3.98 -3.04 6.53
N TRP A 114 3.73 -1.72 6.49
CA TRP A 114 2.83 -1.12 5.51
C TRP A 114 3.32 -1.37 4.08
N MET A 115 4.63 -1.17 3.84
CA MET A 115 5.26 -1.42 2.55
C MET A 115 5.24 -2.89 2.18
N VAL A 116 5.64 -3.76 3.11
CA VAL A 116 5.62 -5.22 2.91
C VAL A 116 4.20 -5.68 2.57
N THR A 117 3.21 -5.25 3.33
CA THR A 117 1.80 -5.61 3.10
C THR A 117 1.31 -5.14 1.72
N GLN A 118 1.66 -3.93 1.30
CA GLN A 118 1.27 -3.41 0.00
C GLN A 118 1.82 -4.27 -1.14
N TYR A 119 3.13 -4.52 -1.14
CA TYR A 119 3.74 -5.30 -2.20
C TYR A 119 3.34 -6.78 -2.16
N ALA A 120 3.15 -7.35 -0.97
CA ALA A 120 2.65 -8.70 -0.79
C ALA A 120 1.23 -8.87 -1.35
N ALA A 121 0.34 -7.94 -1.04
CA ALA A 121 -1.01 -7.94 -1.58
C ALA A 121 -1.02 -7.83 -3.11
N LEU A 122 -0.22 -6.92 -3.68
CA LEU A 122 -0.10 -6.76 -5.14
C LEU A 122 0.49 -8.01 -5.80
N LYS A 123 1.48 -8.65 -5.17
CA LYS A 123 2.08 -9.89 -5.65
C LYS A 123 1.09 -11.06 -5.59
N ALA A 124 0.24 -11.11 -4.57
CA ALA A 124 -0.85 -12.08 -4.46
C ALA A 124 -2.03 -11.80 -5.41
N GLY A 125 -1.97 -10.74 -6.22
CA GLY A 125 -3.02 -10.36 -7.17
C GLY A 125 -4.23 -9.69 -6.53
N LEU A 126 -4.08 -9.14 -5.31
CA LEU A 126 -5.12 -8.42 -4.60
C LEU A 126 -5.15 -6.93 -5.00
N LEU A 127 -6.30 -6.28 -4.76
CA LEU A 127 -6.46 -4.84 -4.92
C LEU A 127 -6.21 -4.15 -3.58
N VAL A 128 -5.21 -3.28 -3.54
CA VAL A 128 -4.85 -2.54 -2.31
C VAL A 128 -5.66 -1.27 -2.20
N VAL A 129 -6.25 -1.05 -1.03
CA VAL A 129 -7.00 0.15 -0.64
C VAL A 129 -6.23 0.85 0.47
N CYS A 130 -5.54 1.94 0.14
CA CYS A 130 -4.82 2.73 1.12
C CYS A 130 -5.81 3.65 1.86
N VAL A 131 -5.96 3.43 3.16
CA VAL A 131 -6.87 4.20 4.02
C VAL A 131 -6.08 5.28 4.76
N ASN A 132 -6.64 6.49 4.80
CA ASN A 132 -6.01 7.58 5.53
C ASN A 132 -5.90 7.25 7.04
N PRO A 133 -4.71 7.31 7.64
CA PRO A 133 -4.52 6.97 9.06
C PRO A 133 -5.32 7.84 10.02
N ALA A 134 -5.75 9.03 9.60
CA ALA A 134 -6.54 9.95 10.43
C ALA A 134 -8.06 9.64 10.42
N TYR A 135 -8.52 8.70 9.59
CA TYR A 135 -9.96 8.36 9.54
C TYR A 135 -10.45 7.82 10.87
N ARG A 136 -11.71 8.17 11.19
CA ARG A 136 -12.46 7.67 12.33
C ARG A 136 -13.49 6.63 11.87
N ALA A 137 -14.32 6.18 12.79
CA ALA A 137 -15.30 5.11 12.54
C ALA A 137 -16.16 5.34 11.29
N ALA A 138 -16.73 6.53 11.11
CA ALA A 138 -17.63 6.82 9.99
C ALA A 138 -16.94 6.77 8.63
N GLU A 139 -15.75 7.39 8.50
CA GLU A 139 -15.00 7.40 7.24
C GLU A 139 -14.43 6.01 6.93
N LEU A 140 -13.97 5.30 7.97
CA LEU A 140 -13.49 3.92 7.83
C LEU A 140 -14.62 2.99 7.39
N GLU A 141 -15.79 3.06 8.03
CA GLU A 141 -16.98 2.29 7.66
C GLU A 141 -17.33 2.51 6.20
N TYR A 142 -17.48 3.78 5.79
CA TYR A 142 -17.78 4.13 4.41
C TYR A 142 -16.78 3.55 3.43
N THR A 143 -15.49 3.70 3.73
CA THR A 143 -14.41 3.21 2.85
C THR A 143 -14.47 1.69 2.70
N LEU A 144 -14.57 0.95 3.82
CA LEU A 144 -14.59 -0.51 3.80
C LEU A 144 -15.84 -1.06 3.10
N GLN A 145 -17.00 -0.43 3.29
CA GLN A 145 -18.24 -0.79 2.61
C GLN A 145 -18.16 -0.49 1.11
N LYS A 146 -17.79 0.73 0.75
CA LYS A 146 -17.69 1.19 -0.63
C LYS A 146 -16.76 0.30 -1.45
N MET A 147 -15.60 0.00 -0.89
CA MET A 147 -14.59 -0.83 -1.53
C MET A 147 -14.84 -2.32 -1.36
N GLN A 148 -15.80 -2.74 -0.55
CA GLN A 148 -16.10 -4.15 -0.26
C GLN A 148 -14.84 -4.93 0.17
N CYS A 149 -14.06 -4.36 1.08
CA CYS A 149 -12.81 -4.96 1.53
C CYS A 149 -13.06 -6.28 2.26
N LYS A 150 -12.27 -7.31 1.93
CA LYS A 150 -12.31 -8.61 2.62
C LYS A 150 -11.33 -8.66 3.79
N VAL A 151 -10.23 -7.94 3.70
CA VAL A 151 -9.20 -7.85 4.73
C VAL A 151 -8.92 -6.41 5.06
N LEU A 152 -8.72 -6.14 6.35
CA LEU A 152 -8.20 -4.89 6.87
C LEU A 152 -6.89 -5.19 7.61
N VAL A 153 -5.80 -4.58 7.18
CA VAL A 153 -4.53 -4.54 7.90
C VAL A 153 -4.44 -3.20 8.60
N ALA A 154 -4.42 -3.20 9.93
CA ALA A 154 -4.46 -1.99 10.74
C ALA A 154 -3.23 -1.87 11.65
N GLY A 155 -2.70 -0.65 11.76
CA GLY A 155 -1.70 -0.33 12.78
C GLY A 155 -2.28 -0.36 14.19
N GLU A 156 -1.49 0.06 15.18
CA GLU A 156 -1.96 0.15 16.57
C GLU A 156 -2.72 1.45 16.83
N SER A 157 -2.16 2.57 16.39
CA SER A 157 -2.71 3.88 16.72
C SER A 157 -2.24 4.96 15.74
N PHE A 158 -2.91 6.10 15.77
CA PHE A 158 -2.46 7.31 15.10
C PHE A 158 -2.64 8.51 16.03
N LYS A 159 -1.56 9.15 16.44
CA LYS A 159 -1.56 10.22 17.46
C LYS A 159 -2.20 9.73 18.77
N LYS A 160 -3.35 10.32 19.16
CA LYS A 160 -4.11 9.94 20.36
C LYS A 160 -5.25 8.93 20.07
N GLN A 161 -5.35 8.45 18.83
CA GLN A 161 -6.44 7.62 18.36
C GLN A 161 -6.02 6.15 18.39
N SER A 162 -6.69 5.34 19.18
CA SER A 162 -6.55 3.89 19.19
C SER A 162 -7.37 3.29 18.04
N TYR A 163 -6.72 2.53 17.18
CA TYR A 163 -7.42 1.86 16.09
C TYR A 163 -8.29 0.72 16.59
N TYR A 164 -7.86 0.03 17.63
CA TYR A 164 -8.66 -1.03 18.25
C TYR A 164 -9.98 -0.50 18.79
N ASP A 165 -9.97 0.65 19.49
CA ASP A 165 -11.20 1.23 20.05
C ASP A 165 -12.18 1.63 18.94
N ILE A 166 -11.67 2.22 17.86
CA ILE A 166 -12.50 2.56 16.68
C ILE A 166 -13.06 1.30 16.01
N LEU A 167 -12.27 0.24 15.91
CA LEU A 167 -12.75 -1.02 15.35
C LEU A 167 -13.82 -1.67 16.24
N CYS A 168 -13.69 -1.59 17.57
CA CYS A 168 -14.72 -2.05 18.50
C CYS A 168 -16.01 -1.21 18.44
N GLU A 169 -15.90 0.11 18.23
CA GLU A 169 -17.04 0.99 17.97
C GLU A 169 -17.78 0.58 16.68
N LEU A 170 -17.02 0.28 15.64
CA LEU A 170 -17.56 -0.10 14.33
C LEU A 170 -18.09 -1.52 14.28
N ILE A 171 -17.43 -2.45 14.94
CA ILE A 171 -17.70 -3.88 14.99
C ILE A 171 -17.70 -4.32 16.47
N PRO A 172 -18.80 -4.12 17.21
CA PRO A 172 -18.87 -4.46 18.63
C PRO A 172 -18.65 -5.95 18.94
N GLU A 173 -18.74 -6.79 17.91
CA GLU A 173 -18.53 -8.23 18.03
C GLU A 173 -17.04 -8.64 18.18
N ILE A 174 -16.08 -7.75 17.82
CA ILE A 174 -14.64 -8.08 17.82
C ILE A 174 -14.15 -8.73 19.11
N PRO A 175 -14.47 -8.22 20.34
CA PRO A 175 -13.95 -8.82 21.57
C PRO A 175 -14.39 -10.27 21.78
N ASN A 176 -15.49 -10.69 21.16
CA ASN A 176 -16.08 -12.02 21.30
C ASN A 176 -15.85 -12.90 20.06
N CYS A 177 -15.24 -12.38 19.01
CA CYS A 177 -14.98 -13.15 17.79
C CYS A 177 -13.80 -14.10 17.98
N LYS A 178 -13.93 -15.30 17.41
CA LYS A 178 -12.76 -16.18 17.25
C LYS A 178 -11.85 -15.60 16.17
N SER A 179 -10.54 -15.78 16.36
CA SER A 179 -9.52 -15.36 15.37
C SER A 179 -9.88 -15.90 13.97
N GLY A 180 -9.81 -15.02 12.98
CA GLY A 180 -10.05 -15.37 11.58
C GLY A 180 -11.52 -15.52 11.17
N ASN A 181 -12.49 -15.23 12.04
CA ASN A 181 -13.92 -15.35 11.74
C ASN A 181 -14.71 -14.12 12.21
N ILE A 182 -14.51 -13.01 11.54
CA ILE A 182 -15.26 -11.77 11.83
C ILE A 182 -16.62 -11.85 11.13
N GLN A 183 -17.67 -11.66 11.93
CA GLN A 183 -19.05 -11.57 11.42
C GLN A 183 -19.61 -10.21 11.82
N SER A 184 -19.50 -9.24 10.93
CA SER A 184 -20.08 -7.92 11.15
C SER A 184 -21.34 -7.74 10.32
N GLN A 185 -22.40 -7.24 10.96
CA GLN A 185 -23.63 -6.88 10.24
C GLN A 185 -23.43 -5.68 9.33
N LYS A 186 -22.58 -4.74 9.72
CA LYS A 186 -22.27 -3.53 8.97
C LYS A 186 -21.28 -3.80 7.83
N LEU A 187 -20.25 -4.60 8.08
CA LEU A 187 -19.15 -4.87 7.14
C LEU A 187 -19.19 -6.32 6.65
N LYS A 188 -20.25 -6.69 5.97
CA LYS A 188 -20.53 -8.09 5.56
C LYS A 188 -19.42 -8.76 4.74
N ASN A 189 -18.64 -7.97 4.01
CA ASN A 189 -17.54 -8.48 3.18
C ASN A 189 -16.25 -8.68 3.98
N LEU A 190 -16.09 -7.98 5.11
CA LEU A 190 -14.86 -8.03 5.92
C LEU A 190 -14.81 -9.37 6.66
N LYS A 191 -13.76 -10.15 6.37
CA LYS A 191 -13.54 -11.49 6.94
C LYS A 191 -12.38 -11.52 7.92
N HIS A 192 -11.36 -10.72 7.66
CA HIS A 192 -10.13 -10.72 8.45
C HIS A 192 -9.72 -9.31 8.82
N ILE A 193 -9.28 -9.13 10.07
CA ILE A 193 -8.56 -7.97 10.56
C ILE A 193 -7.20 -8.46 11.03
N ILE A 194 -6.14 -7.87 10.48
CA ILE A 194 -4.75 -8.17 10.81
C ILE A 194 -4.18 -6.94 11.49
N LYS A 195 -3.64 -7.10 12.70
CA LYS A 195 -2.97 -6.02 13.42
C LYS A 195 -1.49 -6.03 13.10
N ILE A 196 -0.95 -4.87 12.67
CA ILE A 196 0.49 -4.63 12.66
C ILE A 196 0.91 -4.38 14.11
N SER A 197 1.82 -5.20 14.64
CA SER A 197 2.33 -5.08 16.00
C SER A 197 3.81 -5.40 16.04
N ASP A 198 4.56 -4.62 16.81
CA ASP A 198 5.99 -4.86 17.07
C ASP A 198 6.21 -6.09 17.99
N LYS A 199 5.14 -6.61 18.57
CA LYS A 199 5.18 -7.80 19.43
C LYS A 199 4.65 -9.00 18.66
N LEU A 200 5.53 -9.97 18.41
CA LEU A 200 5.08 -11.31 18.07
C LEU A 200 4.16 -11.80 19.19
N PHE A 201 2.96 -12.24 18.85
CA PHE A 201 2.06 -12.82 19.81
C PHE A 201 2.70 -14.09 20.38
N SER A 202 2.99 -14.03 21.66
CA SER A 202 3.35 -15.20 22.47
C SER A 202 2.09 -15.99 22.80
#